data_6da210e01b771de9ba99bcffd55724e2
#
_entry.id   6da210e01b771de9ba99bcffd55724e2
#
_cell.length_a   1.000
_cell.length_b   1.000
_cell.length_c   1.000
_cell.angle_alpha   90.00
_cell.angle_beta   90.00
_cell.angle_gamma   90.00
#
_symmetry.space_group_name_H-M   'P 1'
#
loop_
_entity.id
_entity.type
_entity.pdbx_description
1 polymer ?
#
loop_
_entity_poly.entity_id
_entity_poly.type
_entity_poly.pdbx_seq_one_letter_code
_entity_poly.pdbx_strand_id
1 'polypeptide(L)'
;MDFYELDLNDLVLDALDDMNFTETTPIQEHSIPPILEGHDVLGVAQTGTGKTAAYLLPVLSMLQDGGYPSNAINCIIMSPTRELAQQIDQAMQGFSYYLPNVSSVAVYGGNDGIRYEQEKKSMQTGADIIIATPGRLISHISLGNVDLSQVSFFILDEADRMLDMGFSEDIMQIANLLPKDRQTILFSATMPDKIQQLAKTIMNNPVEVKLAVSKPAEN
;
A
#
# COMPACT_ATOMS: atom_id res chain seq x y z
N MET A 1 10.82 12.98 -15.23
CA MET A 1 11.69 13.14 -14.02
C MET A 1 12.42 11.85 -13.79
N ASP A 2 13.70 11.94 -13.47
CA ASP A 2 14.52 10.79 -13.08
C ASP A 2 14.22 10.43 -11.61
N PHE A 3 14.24 9.13 -11.27
CA PHE A 3 14.04 8.69 -9.89
C PHE A 3 15.10 9.23 -8.93
N TYR A 4 16.31 9.52 -9.40
CA TYR A 4 17.37 10.15 -8.60
C TYR A 4 17.04 11.56 -8.12
N GLU A 5 16.10 12.25 -8.77
CA GLU A 5 15.63 13.59 -8.35
C GLU A 5 14.66 13.53 -7.17
N LEU A 6 14.20 12.33 -6.80
CA LEU A 6 13.35 12.10 -5.63
C LEU A 6 14.22 11.73 -4.42
N ASP A 7 13.81 12.13 -3.23
CA ASP A 7 14.50 11.82 -1.98
C ASP A 7 14.25 10.37 -1.51
N LEU A 8 14.44 9.41 -2.41
CA LEU A 8 14.34 7.99 -2.08
C LEU A 8 15.63 7.49 -1.42
N ASN A 9 15.50 6.47 -0.57
CA ASN A 9 16.65 5.81 0.03
C ASN A 9 17.57 5.22 -1.05
N ASP A 10 18.88 5.32 -0.86
CA ASP A 10 19.88 4.87 -1.84
C ASP A 10 19.74 3.39 -2.19
N LEU A 11 19.37 2.54 -1.24
CA LEU A 11 19.18 1.10 -1.48
C LEU A 11 17.93 0.82 -2.32
N VAL A 12 16.91 1.66 -2.22
CA VAL A 12 15.73 1.60 -3.11
C VAL A 12 16.14 2.03 -4.52
N LEU A 13 16.94 3.08 -4.66
CA LEU A 13 17.49 3.51 -5.95
C LEU A 13 18.35 2.44 -6.60
N ASP A 14 19.16 1.69 -5.83
CA ASP A 14 19.95 0.58 -6.34
C ASP A 14 19.08 -0.52 -6.95
N ALA A 15 17.97 -0.86 -6.29
CA ALA A 15 17.01 -1.83 -6.82
C ALA A 15 16.37 -1.33 -8.12
N LEU A 16 16.02 -0.05 -8.21
CA LEU A 16 15.47 0.55 -9.42
C LEU A 16 16.45 0.50 -10.59
N ASP A 17 17.73 0.74 -10.33
CA ASP A 17 18.78 0.62 -11.35
C ASP A 17 18.85 -0.81 -11.90
N ASP A 18 18.85 -1.81 -11.03
CA ASP A 18 18.88 -3.22 -11.44
C ASP A 18 17.65 -3.63 -12.26
N MET A 19 16.51 -3.01 -11.99
CA MET A 19 15.24 -3.24 -12.70
C MET A 19 15.09 -2.40 -13.96
N ASN A 20 16.08 -1.55 -14.30
CA ASN A 20 16.05 -0.59 -15.41
C ASN A 20 14.90 0.43 -15.31
N PHE A 21 14.51 0.82 -14.11
CA PHE A 21 13.58 1.92 -13.86
C PHE A 21 14.39 3.23 -13.83
N THR A 22 14.22 4.07 -14.84
CA THR A 22 15.00 5.31 -14.98
C THR A 22 14.14 6.57 -14.82
N GLU A 23 12.98 6.59 -15.42
CA GLU A 23 12.08 7.75 -15.41
C GLU A 23 10.77 7.44 -14.70
N THR A 24 10.27 8.44 -13.97
CA THR A 24 8.97 8.35 -13.28
C THR A 24 7.82 8.46 -14.27
N THR A 25 6.73 7.74 -13.96
CA THR A 25 5.43 8.02 -14.60
C THR A 25 4.78 9.24 -13.94
N PRO A 26 3.76 9.87 -14.56
CA PRO A 26 3.08 11.03 -13.96
C PRO A 26 2.50 10.77 -12.57
N ILE A 27 1.91 9.59 -12.31
CA ILE A 27 1.38 9.28 -10.98
C ILE A 27 2.50 9.16 -9.95
N GLN A 28 3.65 8.62 -10.31
CA GLN A 28 4.81 8.53 -9.44
C GLN A 28 5.40 9.90 -9.13
N GLU A 29 5.59 10.73 -10.16
CA GLU A 29 6.14 12.09 -10.03
C GLU A 29 5.33 12.95 -9.06
N HIS A 30 3.99 12.86 -9.12
CA HIS A 30 3.09 13.69 -8.32
C HIS A 30 2.73 13.07 -6.96
N SER A 31 2.86 11.76 -6.79
CA SER A 31 2.49 11.07 -5.54
C SER A 31 3.66 10.85 -4.60
N ILE A 32 4.84 10.53 -5.11
CA ILE A 32 6.00 10.19 -4.27
C ILE A 32 6.42 11.36 -3.37
N PRO A 33 6.59 12.60 -3.86
CA PRO A 33 7.00 13.69 -2.99
C PRO A 33 6.08 13.94 -1.79
N PRO A 34 4.74 14.07 -1.96
CA PRO A 34 3.89 14.29 -0.80
C PRO A 34 3.85 13.08 0.16
N ILE A 35 4.00 11.84 -0.33
CA ILE A 35 4.11 10.69 0.56
C ILE A 35 5.38 10.77 1.41
N LEU A 36 6.53 11.10 0.81
CA LEU A 36 7.79 11.28 1.53
C LEU A 36 7.72 12.40 2.58
N GLU A 37 6.89 13.41 2.35
CA GLU A 37 6.66 14.53 3.28
C GLU A 37 5.70 14.17 4.42
N GLY A 38 5.11 12.99 4.42
CA GLY A 38 4.21 12.51 5.47
C GLY A 38 2.74 12.84 5.26
N HIS A 39 2.36 13.32 4.08
CA HIS A 39 0.96 13.64 3.77
C HIS A 39 0.16 12.40 3.40
N ASP A 40 -1.14 12.41 3.74
CA ASP A 40 -2.09 11.49 3.13
C ASP A 40 -2.23 11.84 1.64
N VAL A 41 -2.34 10.82 0.80
CA VAL A 41 -2.45 10.99 -0.65
C VAL A 41 -3.65 10.22 -1.19
N LEU A 42 -4.50 10.91 -1.94
CA LEU A 42 -5.62 10.34 -2.68
C LEU A 42 -5.28 10.42 -4.17
N GLY A 43 -4.93 9.27 -4.74
CA GLY A 43 -4.53 9.17 -6.14
C GLY A 43 -5.62 8.58 -7.01
N VAL A 44 -5.94 9.26 -8.11
CA VAL A 44 -6.85 8.74 -9.13
C VAL A 44 -6.05 8.38 -10.36
N ALA A 45 -5.88 7.08 -10.57
CA ALA A 45 -5.07 6.54 -11.66
C ALA A 45 -5.54 5.14 -12.03
N GLN A 46 -5.53 4.86 -13.31
CA GLN A 46 -5.91 3.55 -13.85
C GLN A 46 -4.77 2.54 -13.72
N THR A 47 -5.10 1.26 -13.90
CA THR A 47 -4.13 0.16 -13.97
C THR A 47 -3.10 0.43 -15.08
N GLY A 48 -1.82 0.10 -14.82
CA GLY A 48 -0.74 0.28 -15.79
C GLY A 48 -0.08 1.66 -15.77
N THR A 49 -0.43 2.53 -14.83
CA THR A 49 0.15 3.88 -14.69
C THR A 49 1.36 3.93 -13.74
N GLY A 50 1.75 2.80 -13.15
CA GLY A 50 2.86 2.74 -12.20
C GLY A 50 2.46 3.10 -10.77
N LYS A 51 1.18 2.99 -10.41
CA LYS A 51 0.67 3.35 -9.07
C LYS A 51 1.27 2.50 -7.95
N THR A 52 1.59 1.24 -8.19
CA THR A 52 2.20 0.37 -7.18
C THR A 52 3.54 0.93 -6.71
N ALA A 53 4.41 1.31 -7.62
CA ALA A 53 5.67 1.97 -7.29
C ALA A 53 5.45 3.34 -6.63
N ALA A 54 4.38 4.05 -7.01
CA ALA A 54 4.07 5.37 -6.46
C ALA A 54 3.88 5.35 -4.94
N TYR A 55 3.34 4.27 -4.37
CA TYR A 55 3.26 4.14 -2.91
C TYR A 55 4.36 3.25 -2.30
N LEU A 56 4.80 2.18 -2.98
CA LEU A 56 5.83 1.29 -2.42
C LEU A 56 7.19 1.97 -2.27
N LEU A 57 7.65 2.71 -3.27
CA LEU A 57 8.98 3.30 -3.25
C LEU A 57 9.17 4.29 -2.09
N PRO A 58 8.28 5.26 -1.85
CA PRO A 58 8.43 6.16 -0.71
C PRO A 58 8.27 5.46 0.63
N VAL A 59 7.33 4.54 0.78
CA VAL A 59 7.10 3.82 2.04
C VAL A 59 8.30 2.92 2.38
N LEU A 60 8.84 2.19 1.41
CA LEU A 60 10.06 1.40 1.60
C LEU A 60 11.24 2.27 2.00
N SER A 61 11.40 3.43 1.37
CA SER A 61 12.46 4.38 1.70
C SER A 61 12.35 4.88 3.14
N MET A 62 11.15 5.27 3.56
CA MET A 62 10.89 5.76 4.91
C MET A 62 11.13 4.67 5.96
N LEU A 63 10.68 3.44 5.71
CA LEU A 63 10.91 2.31 6.61
C LEU A 63 12.40 1.97 6.72
N GLN A 64 13.13 1.97 5.61
CA GLN A 64 14.57 1.70 5.61
C GLN A 64 15.35 2.80 6.32
N ASP A 65 14.96 4.07 6.16
CA ASP A 65 15.59 5.20 6.87
C ASP A 65 15.43 5.09 8.39
N GLY A 66 14.42 4.35 8.86
CA GLY A 66 14.25 4.03 10.27
C GLY A 66 13.36 4.98 11.06
N GLY A 67 13.28 4.75 12.36
CA GLY A 67 12.39 5.50 13.26
C GLY A 67 11.05 4.82 13.52
N TYR A 68 10.88 3.61 13.01
CA TYR A 68 9.66 2.81 13.23
C TYR A 68 9.95 1.64 14.17
N PRO A 69 8.95 1.17 14.95
CA PRO A 69 9.15 0.05 15.85
C PRO A 69 9.65 -1.20 15.14
N SER A 70 10.64 -1.86 15.72
CA SER A 70 11.10 -3.18 15.26
C SER A 70 10.15 -4.27 15.77
N ASN A 71 10.10 -5.39 15.03
CA ASN A 71 9.21 -6.52 15.34
C ASN A 71 7.73 -6.13 15.48
N ALA A 72 7.31 -5.15 14.70
CA ALA A 72 5.94 -4.64 14.68
C ALA A 72 5.46 -4.48 13.23
N ILE A 73 4.15 -4.50 13.05
CA ILE A 73 3.54 -4.22 11.76
C ILE A 73 3.45 -2.70 11.61
N ASN A 74 4.19 -2.15 10.64
CA ASN A 74 4.28 -0.71 10.39
C ASN A 74 3.44 -0.25 9.21
N CYS A 75 3.09 -1.17 8.30
CA CYS A 75 2.36 -0.85 7.08
C CYS A 75 1.37 -1.96 6.73
N ILE A 76 0.16 -1.57 6.35
CA ILE A 76 -0.84 -2.48 5.79
C ILE A 76 -1.20 -2.00 4.39
N ILE A 77 -1.09 -2.89 3.41
CA ILE A 77 -1.53 -2.67 2.04
C ILE A 77 -2.72 -3.56 1.77
N MET A 78 -3.88 -2.93 1.51
CA MET A 78 -5.12 -3.63 1.19
C MET A 78 -5.32 -3.70 -0.31
N SER A 79 -5.71 -4.87 -0.80
CA SER A 79 -6.03 -5.07 -2.20
C SER A 79 -7.30 -5.90 -2.35
N PRO A 80 -8.09 -5.73 -3.43
CA PRO A 80 -9.38 -6.41 -3.55
C PRO A 80 -9.29 -7.89 -3.85
N THR A 81 -8.19 -8.35 -4.46
CA THR A 81 -8.06 -9.73 -4.97
C THR A 81 -6.71 -10.33 -4.63
N ARG A 82 -6.68 -11.67 -4.60
CA ARG A 82 -5.44 -12.43 -4.47
C ARG A 82 -4.44 -12.09 -5.58
N GLU A 83 -4.92 -11.97 -6.80
CA GLU A 83 -4.09 -11.71 -7.99
C GLU A 83 -3.37 -10.38 -7.85
N LEU A 84 -4.08 -9.32 -7.42
CA LEU A 84 -3.45 -8.03 -7.19
C LEU A 84 -2.49 -8.09 -5.99
N ALA A 85 -2.87 -8.76 -4.90
CA ALA A 85 -1.97 -8.94 -3.76
C ALA A 85 -0.67 -9.65 -4.16
N GLN A 86 -0.74 -10.65 -5.02
CA GLN A 86 0.43 -11.36 -5.57
C GLN A 86 1.30 -10.43 -6.42
N GLN A 87 0.69 -9.58 -7.25
CA GLN A 87 1.42 -8.60 -8.07
C GLN A 87 2.13 -7.56 -7.21
N ILE A 88 1.47 -7.08 -6.16
CA ILE A 88 2.08 -6.14 -5.20
C ILE A 88 3.24 -6.81 -4.47
N ASP A 89 3.07 -8.04 -4.01
CA ASP A 89 4.13 -8.81 -3.34
C ASP A 89 5.33 -9.02 -4.26
N GLN A 90 5.09 -9.33 -5.52
CA GLN A 90 6.14 -9.50 -6.52
C GLN A 90 6.93 -8.20 -6.75
N ALA A 91 6.23 -7.07 -6.87
CA ALA A 91 6.86 -5.75 -6.96
C ALA A 91 7.64 -5.42 -5.69
N MET A 92 7.07 -5.74 -4.52
CA MET A 92 7.72 -5.56 -3.22
C MET A 92 9.06 -6.29 -3.15
N GLN A 93 9.12 -7.54 -3.57
CA GLN A 93 10.35 -8.33 -3.57
C GLN A 93 11.44 -7.69 -4.44
N GLY A 94 11.07 -7.14 -5.59
CA GLY A 94 12.00 -6.43 -6.47
C GLY A 94 12.52 -5.13 -5.84
N PHE A 95 11.63 -4.27 -5.39
CA PHE A 95 11.98 -2.96 -4.84
C PHE A 95 12.71 -3.05 -3.50
N SER A 96 12.47 -4.07 -2.70
CA SER A 96 13.09 -4.27 -1.39
C SER A 96 14.34 -5.15 -1.41
N TYR A 97 14.81 -5.53 -2.58
CA TYR A 97 15.88 -6.53 -2.74
C TYR A 97 17.14 -6.20 -1.92
N TYR A 98 17.52 -4.93 -1.84
CA TYR A 98 18.71 -4.48 -1.09
C TYR A 98 18.39 -3.98 0.32
N LEU A 99 17.12 -4.08 0.79
CA LEU A 99 16.71 -3.54 2.08
C LEU A 99 16.86 -4.58 3.18
N PRO A 100 17.89 -4.51 4.06
CA PRO A 100 18.11 -5.53 5.08
C PRO A 100 17.12 -5.43 6.25
N ASN A 101 16.50 -4.27 6.45
CA ASN A 101 15.70 -3.98 7.64
C ASN A 101 14.20 -3.92 7.36
N VAL A 102 13.75 -4.27 6.16
CA VAL A 102 12.33 -4.24 5.79
C VAL A 102 11.88 -5.64 5.40
N SER A 103 10.87 -6.14 6.09
CA SER A 103 10.26 -7.44 5.82
C SER A 103 8.80 -7.29 5.43
N SER A 104 8.29 -8.22 4.66
CA SER A 104 6.90 -8.23 4.22
C SER A 104 6.31 -9.63 4.22
N VAL A 105 4.99 -9.71 4.38
CA VAL A 105 4.22 -10.94 4.27
C VAL A 105 2.95 -10.69 3.48
N ALA A 106 2.62 -11.60 2.58
CA ALA A 106 1.37 -11.57 1.83
C ALA A 106 0.32 -12.43 2.55
N VAL A 107 -0.83 -11.82 2.86
CA VAL A 107 -1.93 -12.40 3.62
C VAL A 107 -3.17 -12.35 2.74
N TYR A 108 -3.27 -13.30 1.82
CA TYR A 108 -4.39 -13.41 0.91
C TYR A 108 -4.94 -14.82 0.89
N GLY A 109 -6.22 -14.99 1.01
CA GLY A 109 -6.89 -16.25 1.21
C GLY A 109 -6.47 -17.41 0.29
N GLY A 110 -6.84 -18.57 0.71
CA GLY A 110 -6.70 -19.89 0.14
C GLY A 110 -7.17 -20.86 1.21
N ASN A 111 -7.70 -22.00 0.80
CA ASN A 111 -8.20 -23.03 1.74
C ASN A 111 -7.09 -23.90 2.33
N ASP A 112 -5.86 -23.39 2.35
CA ASP A 112 -4.70 -24.12 2.85
C ASP A 112 -4.42 -23.74 4.30
N GLY A 113 -4.67 -24.62 5.24
CA GLY A 113 -4.38 -24.45 6.66
C GLY A 113 -2.89 -24.24 6.95
N ILE A 114 -1.99 -24.83 6.16
CA ILE A 114 -0.53 -24.64 6.29
C ILE A 114 -0.18 -23.19 6.00
N ARG A 115 -0.74 -22.60 4.94
CA ARG A 115 -0.52 -21.21 4.57
C ARG A 115 -1.02 -20.27 5.66
N TYR A 116 -2.20 -20.56 6.23
CA TYR A 116 -2.77 -19.76 7.31
C TYR A 116 -1.83 -19.71 8.54
N GLU A 117 -1.30 -20.86 8.94
CA GLU A 117 -0.35 -20.95 10.06
C GLU A 117 0.97 -20.23 9.77
N GLN A 118 1.46 -20.29 8.53
CA GLN A 118 2.64 -19.53 8.11
C GLN A 118 2.41 -18.02 8.17
N GLU A 119 1.26 -17.55 7.70
CA GLU A 119 0.85 -16.14 7.79
C GLU A 119 0.80 -15.69 9.25
N LYS A 120 0.12 -16.46 10.10
CA LYS A 120 0.01 -16.20 11.53
C LYS A 120 1.39 -16.06 12.18
N LYS A 121 2.28 -17.00 11.93
CA LYS A 121 3.64 -16.99 12.48
C LYS A 121 4.43 -15.75 12.02
N SER A 122 4.35 -15.42 10.73
CA SER A 122 5.04 -14.26 10.17
C SER A 122 4.55 -12.94 10.78
N MET A 123 3.24 -12.81 10.99
CA MET A 123 2.68 -11.62 11.63
C MET A 123 3.04 -11.52 13.10
N GLN A 124 3.09 -12.63 13.81
CA GLN A 124 3.47 -12.67 15.24
C GLN A 124 4.95 -12.38 15.46
N THR A 125 5.82 -12.74 14.53
CA THR A 125 7.25 -12.41 14.59
C THR A 125 7.55 -10.97 14.15
N GLY A 126 6.57 -10.25 13.57
CA GLY A 126 6.67 -8.83 13.27
C GLY A 126 7.21 -8.52 11.88
N ALA A 127 6.44 -8.83 10.83
CA ALA A 127 6.70 -8.30 9.50
C ALA A 127 6.36 -6.81 9.45
N ASP A 128 7.23 -5.99 8.86
CA ASP A 128 6.98 -4.54 8.72
C ASP A 128 5.75 -4.25 7.88
N ILE A 129 5.58 -4.99 6.78
CA ILE A 129 4.54 -4.74 5.79
C ILE A 129 3.68 -5.98 5.63
N ILE A 130 2.36 -5.80 5.72
CA ILE A 130 1.38 -6.81 5.36
C ILE A 130 0.69 -6.40 4.07
N ILE A 131 0.66 -7.30 3.09
CA ILE A 131 -0.12 -7.16 1.86
C ILE A 131 -1.31 -8.11 1.98
N ALA A 132 -2.52 -7.58 2.06
CA ALA A 132 -3.69 -8.38 2.44
C ALA A 132 -4.91 -8.15 1.56
N THR A 133 -5.72 -9.18 1.43
CA THR A 133 -7.12 -9.03 1.04
C THR A 133 -7.98 -8.83 2.30
N PRO A 134 -9.09 -8.08 2.23
CA PRO A 134 -9.84 -7.68 3.43
C PRO A 134 -10.33 -8.85 4.28
N GLY A 135 -10.96 -9.84 3.67
CA GLY A 135 -11.52 -10.97 4.40
C GLY A 135 -10.48 -11.81 5.13
N ARG A 136 -9.33 -12.02 4.52
CA ARG A 136 -8.23 -12.80 5.13
C ARG A 136 -7.64 -12.06 6.33
N LEU A 137 -7.43 -10.77 6.22
CA LEU A 137 -6.92 -9.97 7.33
C LEU A 137 -7.92 -9.93 8.49
N ILE A 138 -9.20 -9.73 8.21
CA ILE A 138 -10.27 -9.79 9.22
C ILE A 138 -10.27 -11.13 9.95
N SER A 139 -10.07 -12.24 9.26
CA SER A 139 -9.96 -13.56 9.88
C SER A 139 -8.83 -13.61 10.91
N HIS A 140 -7.64 -13.11 10.56
CA HIS A 140 -6.52 -13.05 11.50
C HIS A 140 -6.76 -12.10 12.66
N ILE A 141 -7.42 -10.97 12.42
CA ILE A 141 -7.80 -10.02 13.48
C ILE A 141 -8.76 -10.68 14.47
N SER A 142 -9.78 -11.38 13.97
CA SER A 142 -10.80 -12.04 14.79
C SER A 142 -10.23 -13.13 15.69
N LEU A 143 -9.15 -13.78 15.26
CA LEU A 143 -8.46 -14.82 16.02
C LEU A 143 -7.32 -14.29 16.89
N GLY A 144 -7.09 -12.97 16.94
CA GLY A 144 -6.04 -12.37 17.75
C GLY A 144 -4.63 -12.60 17.24
N ASN A 145 -4.47 -12.91 15.95
CA ASN A 145 -3.18 -13.25 15.37
C ASN A 145 -2.30 -12.03 15.03
N VAL A 146 -2.84 -10.82 15.10
CA VAL A 146 -2.18 -9.62 14.60
C VAL A 146 -2.37 -8.44 15.55
N ASP A 147 -1.29 -7.69 15.77
CA ASP A 147 -1.30 -6.44 16.53
C ASP A 147 -1.12 -5.26 15.55
N LEU A 148 -2.13 -4.43 15.44
CA LEU A 148 -2.17 -3.28 14.53
C LEU A 148 -1.89 -1.95 15.21
N SER A 149 -1.54 -1.96 16.50
CA SER A 149 -1.36 -0.75 17.32
C SER A 149 -0.19 0.13 16.91
N GLN A 150 0.75 -0.38 16.12
CA GLN A 150 1.96 0.33 15.69
C GLN A 150 1.94 0.72 14.20
N VAL A 151 0.84 0.52 13.52
CA VAL A 151 0.74 0.80 12.08
C VAL A 151 0.87 2.29 11.81
N SER A 152 1.87 2.66 11.01
CA SER A 152 2.14 4.03 10.57
C SER A 152 1.62 4.34 9.17
N PHE A 153 1.44 3.31 8.33
CA PHE A 153 0.99 3.46 6.94
C PHE A 153 -0.19 2.53 6.65
N PHE A 154 -1.27 3.12 6.18
CA PHE A 154 -2.45 2.38 5.71
C PHE A 154 -2.68 2.68 4.25
N ILE A 155 -2.54 1.68 3.38
CA ILE A 155 -2.60 1.83 1.93
C ILE A 155 -3.74 1.00 1.37
N LEU A 156 -4.58 1.65 0.56
CA LEU A 156 -5.68 1.01 -0.16
C LEU A 156 -5.41 1.11 -1.65
N ASP A 157 -5.19 -0.01 -2.31
CA ASP A 157 -5.03 -0.08 -3.77
C ASP A 157 -6.32 -0.60 -4.41
N GLU A 158 -6.76 0.03 -5.50
CA GLU A 158 -8.04 -0.24 -6.14
C GLU A 158 -9.23 -0.15 -5.17
N ALA A 159 -9.31 0.96 -4.44
CA ALA A 159 -10.33 1.16 -3.40
C ALA A 159 -11.75 1.10 -3.96
N ASP A 160 -12.01 1.64 -5.14
CA ASP A 160 -13.31 1.58 -5.82
C ASP A 160 -13.75 0.13 -6.06
N ARG A 161 -12.83 -0.73 -6.47
CA ARG A 161 -13.10 -2.15 -6.67
C ARG A 161 -13.41 -2.85 -5.35
N MET A 162 -12.71 -2.53 -4.27
CA MET A 162 -13.02 -3.08 -2.93
C MET A 162 -14.44 -2.70 -2.48
N LEU A 163 -14.85 -1.45 -2.70
CA LEU A 163 -16.21 -1.02 -2.37
C LEU A 163 -17.26 -1.72 -3.24
N ASP A 164 -17.00 -1.89 -4.53
CA ASP A 164 -17.89 -2.61 -5.45
C ASP A 164 -18.05 -4.09 -5.06
N MET A 165 -17.03 -4.68 -4.48
CA MET A 165 -17.06 -6.07 -3.99
C MET A 165 -17.69 -6.21 -2.60
N GLY A 166 -18.12 -5.12 -1.97
CA GLY A 166 -18.79 -5.14 -0.68
C GLY A 166 -17.87 -5.10 0.54
N PHE A 167 -16.62 -4.66 0.38
CA PHE A 167 -15.64 -4.63 1.48
C PHE A 167 -15.65 -3.33 2.30
N SER A 168 -16.68 -2.49 2.17
CA SER A 168 -16.77 -1.21 2.89
C SER A 168 -16.67 -1.39 4.42
N GLU A 169 -17.44 -2.32 4.97
CA GLU A 169 -17.44 -2.58 6.42
C GLU A 169 -16.09 -3.15 6.88
N ASP A 170 -15.49 -4.04 6.10
CA ASP A 170 -14.19 -4.64 6.43
C ASP A 170 -13.09 -3.56 6.47
N ILE A 171 -13.08 -2.66 5.50
CA ILE A 171 -12.14 -1.53 5.48
C ILE A 171 -12.31 -0.66 6.72
N MET A 172 -13.54 -0.32 7.08
CA MET A 172 -13.82 0.51 8.24
C MET A 172 -13.45 -0.20 9.55
N GLN A 173 -13.70 -1.49 9.66
CA GLN A 173 -13.30 -2.28 10.82
C GLN A 173 -11.79 -2.27 11.00
N ILE A 174 -11.04 -2.44 9.93
CA ILE A 174 -9.58 -2.38 9.97
C ILE A 174 -9.11 -0.97 10.33
N ALA A 175 -9.61 0.05 9.64
CA ALA A 175 -9.24 1.45 9.88
C ALA A 175 -9.45 1.89 11.32
N ASN A 176 -10.55 1.45 11.94
CA ASN A 176 -10.87 1.80 13.32
C ASN A 176 -9.93 1.17 14.36
N LEU A 177 -9.18 0.14 13.99
CA LEU A 177 -8.18 -0.51 14.85
C LEU A 177 -6.80 0.13 14.74
N LEU A 178 -6.59 1.01 13.77
CA LEU A 178 -5.30 1.63 13.52
C LEU A 178 -5.12 2.92 14.32
N PRO A 179 -3.86 3.32 14.60
CA PRO A 179 -3.59 4.64 15.17
C PRO A 179 -4.18 5.76 14.31
N LYS A 180 -4.67 6.82 14.96
CA LYS A 180 -5.27 7.97 14.26
C LYS A 180 -4.24 8.84 13.55
N ASP A 181 -3.03 8.86 14.03
CA ASP A 181 -1.90 9.64 13.50
C ASP A 181 -1.15 8.94 12.35
N ARG A 182 -1.70 7.84 11.87
CA ARG A 182 -1.16 7.13 10.72
C ARG A 182 -1.21 7.98 9.44
N GLN A 183 -0.36 7.65 8.49
CA GLN A 183 -0.44 8.16 7.12
C GLN A 183 -1.29 7.21 6.28
N THR A 184 -2.31 7.75 5.60
CA THR A 184 -3.24 6.95 4.78
C THR A 184 -3.08 7.31 3.30
N ILE A 185 -2.92 6.30 2.47
CA ILE A 185 -2.72 6.44 1.03
C ILE A 185 -3.80 5.61 0.33
N LEU A 186 -4.56 6.25 -0.55
CA LEU A 186 -5.66 5.60 -1.26
C LEU A 186 -5.52 5.82 -2.76
N PHE A 187 -5.52 4.73 -3.51
CA PHE A 187 -5.56 4.77 -4.98
C PHE A 187 -6.86 4.16 -5.49
N SER A 188 -7.44 4.81 -6.47
CA SER A 188 -8.69 4.41 -7.11
C SER A 188 -8.65 4.76 -8.58
N ALA A 189 -9.27 3.95 -9.45
CA ALA A 189 -9.38 4.26 -10.87
C ALA A 189 -10.48 5.30 -11.12
N THR A 190 -11.47 5.38 -10.25
CA THR A 190 -12.64 6.26 -10.35
C THR A 190 -12.84 7.03 -9.05
N MET A 191 -13.63 8.12 -9.09
CA MET A 191 -13.90 8.96 -7.92
C MET A 191 -15.42 9.16 -7.72
N PRO A 192 -16.20 8.09 -7.54
CA PRO A 192 -17.61 8.22 -7.19
C PRO A 192 -17.77 8.76 -5.77
N ASP A 193 -18.99 9.19 -5.41
CA ASP A 193 -19.30 9.75 -4.10
C ASP A 193 -18.90 8.83 -2.95
N LYS A 194 -19.05 7.51 -3.10
CA LYS A 194 -18.65 6.53 -2.09
C LYS A 194 -17.15 6.53 -1.79
N ILE A 195 -16.30 6.79 -2.79
CA ILE A 195 -14.85 6.93 -2.60
C ILE A 195 -14.54 8.27 -1.93
N GLN A 196 -15.21 9.34 -2.30
CA GLN A 196 -15.04 10.65 -1.64
C GLN A 196 -15.42 10.58 -0.16
N GLN A 197 -16.52 9.89 0.17
CA GLN A 197 -16.94 9.68 1.55
C GLN A 197 -15.95 8.81 2.32
N LEU A 198 -15.45 7.73 1.72
CA LEU A 198 -14.43 6.89 2.34
C LEU A 198 -13.18 7.71 2.66
N ALA A 199 -12.70 8.50 1.71
CA ALA A 199 -11.53 9.36 1.90
C ALA A 199 -11.75 10.37 3.05
N LYS A 200 -12.92 11.00 3.12
CA LYS A 200 -13.25 11.91 4.22
C LYS A 200 -13.25 11.22 5.59
N THR A 201 -13.64 9.95 5.63
CA THR A 201 -13.77 9.19 6.87
C THR A 201 -12.43 8.67 7.38
N ILE A 202 -11.54 8.19 6.50
CA ILE A 202 -10.31 7.51 6.90
C ILE A 202 -9.04 8.32 6.68
N MET A 203 -9.10 9.43 5.96
CA MET A 203 -7.93 10.26 5.61
C MET A 203 -7.99 11.63 6.28
N ASN A 204 -6.83 12.24 6.44
CA ASN A 204 -6.65 13.56 7.03
C ASN A 204 -6.06 14.53 6.01
N ASN A 205 -6.87 15.45 5.51
CA ASN A 205 -6.47 16.49 4.53
C ASN A 205 -5.58 15.94 3.40
N PRO A 206 -6.04 14.93 2.64
CA PRO A 206 -5.18 14.30 1.65
C PRO A 206 -4.78 15.26 0.53
N VAL A 207 -3.55 15.11 0.04
CA VAL A 207 -3.14 15.68 -1.24
C VAL A 207 -3.82 14.85 -2.33
N GLU A 208 -4.58 15.50 -3.18
CA GLU A 208 -5.25 14.84 -4.30
C GLU A 208 -4.35 14.87 -5.55
N VAL A 209 -4.14 13.69 -6.14
CA VAL A 209 -3.39 13.53 -7.38
C VAL A 209 -4.32 12.89 -8.39
N LYS A 210 -4.81 13.70 -9.33
CA LYS A 210 -5.71 13.26 -10.39
C LYS A 210 -5.00 13.39 -11.72
N LEU A 211 -4.82 12.27 -12.42
CA LEU A 211 -4.34 12.28 -13.79
C LEU A 211 -5.49 12.53 -14.74
N ALA A 212 -5.25 13.32 -15.80
CA ALA A 212 -6.22 13.50 -16.86
C ALA A 212 -6.53 12.14 -17.51
N VAL A 213 -7.81 11.76 -17.52
CA VAL A 213 -8.27 10.60 -18.29
C VAL A 213 -8.15 10.98 -19.77
N SER A 214 -7.32 10.25 -20.53
CA SER A 214 -7.33 10.40 -21.98
C SER A 214 -8.73 10.04 -22.47
N LYS A 215 -9.44 11.01 -23.08
CA LYS A 215 -10.70 10.70 -23.75
C LYS A 215 -10.42 9.64 -24.81
N PRO A 216 -11.27 8.58 -24.93
CA PRO A 216 -11.17 7.69 -26.07
C PRO A 216 -11.24 8.56 -27.35
N ALA A 217 -10.37 8.27 -28.30
CA ALA A 217 -10.45 8.92 -29.59
C ALA A 217 -11.87 8.69 -30.13
N GLU A 218 -12.60 9.77 -30.35
CA GLU A 218 -13.88 9.68 -31.06
C GLU A 218 -13.57 9.21 -32.49
N ASN A 219 -14.03 7.99 -32.83
CA ASN A 219 -14.04 7.50 -34.20
C ASN A 219 -15.23 8.07 -34.96
#